data_7fd0bfd7a813f880f62d1166435e5b89
#
_entry.id   7fd0bfd7a813f880f62d1166435e5b89
#
_cell.length_a   1.000
_cell.length_b   1.000
_cell.length_c   1.000
_cell.angle_alpha   90.00
_cell.angle_beta   90.00
_cell.angle_gamma   90.00
#
_symmetry.space_group_name_H-M   'P 1'
#
loop_
_entity.id
_entity.type
_entity.pdbx_description
1 polymer ?
#
loop_
_entity_poly.entity_id
_entity_poly.type
_entity_poly.pdbx_seq_one_letter_code
_entity_poly.pdbx_strand_id
1 'polypeptide(L)'
;MIQDMQKNFEIKKIKRSAFKAKKVHSHPFHELFYLARGECTAFISHNIYKFHHGDIVIVPAGTIHKTDYTGKGMHERIVISFKPTVTEWLNNVVGTDIVSDVMQAGVISIPEKRRDYIESLLEKLLFENEGQDPLSPGFVSVALAELMLFITRCKNYEENVIKEIDVNNRIMQEVATYIYNHYSERLILEDVAKKFNLSRSYLSKKFKSVTGFGFKEYIINVRIQHACELLLNTNKSITDIAFECGFNDSNYFGDAFRRTKGCLLYTSPSPRDTERS
;
A
#
# COMPACT_ATOMS: atom_id res chain seq x y z
N MET A 1 -15.21 21.62 2.74
CA MET A 1 -14.14 21.07 1.89
C MET A 1 -12.75 21.20 2.51
N ILE A 2 -12.22 22.40 2.79
CA ILE A 2 -10.87 22.56 3.42
C ILE A 2 -10.85 22.03 4.88
N GLN A 3 -11.91 22.26 5.66
CA GLN A 3 -12.02 21.71 7.03
C GLN A 3 -12.14 20.17 7.08
N ASP A 4 -12.62 19.54 6.02
CA ASP A 4 -12.68 18.08 5.93
C ASP A 4 -11.31 17.45 5.64
N MET A 5 -10.37 18.21 5.08
CA MET A 5 -8.98 17.75 4.87
C MET A 5 -8.32 17.35 6.18
N GLN A 6 -8.38 18.19 7.22
CA GLN A 6 -7.74 17.89 8.51
C GLN A 6 -8.26 16.59 9.17
N LYS A 7 -9.55 16.27 8.98
CA LYS A 7 -10.13 15.03 9.53
C LYS A 7 -9.75 13.77 8.75
N ASN A 8 -9.26 13.93 7.53
CA ASN A 8 -9.01 12.86 6.58
C ASN A 8 -7.53 12.77 6.16
N PHE A 9 -6.68 13.59 6.75
CA PHE A 9 -5.25 13.68 6.51
C PHE A 9 -4.48 13.65 7.84
N GLU A 10 -3.37 12.96 7.88
CA GLU A 10 -2.46 12.91 9.02
C GLU A 10 -1.02 12.82 8.50
N ILE A 11 -0.11 13.55 9.14
CA ILE A 11 1.33 13.43 8.91
C ILE A 11 2.05 13.27 10.25
N LYS A 12 3.02 12.37 10.29
CA LYS A 12 3.79 12.06 11.51
C LYS A 12 5.26 11.80 11.19
N LYS A 13 6.12 12.30 12.05
CA LYS A 13 7.53 11.95 12.08
C LYS A 13 7.76 10.82 13.08
N ILE A 14 8.27 9.67 12.62
CA ILE A 14 8.43 8.46 13.43
C ILE A 14 9.91 8.09 13.49
N LYS A 15 10.42 7.94 14.72
CA LYS A 15 11.77 7.46 15.00
C LYS A 15 11.72 6.08 15.65
N ARG A 16 12.48 5.12 15.15
CA ARG A 16 12.55 3.76 15.69
C ARG A 16 13.96 3.19 15.57
N SER A 17 14.31 2.32 16.51
CA SER A 17 15.43 1.38 16.34
C SER A 17 15.05 0.27 15.34
N ALA A 18 15.99 -0.59 14.96
CA ALA A 18 15.73 -1.75 14.13
C ALA A 18 14.54 -2.58 14.66
N PHE A 19 13.58 -2.87 13.81
CA PHE A 19 12.33 -3.51 14.18
C PHE A 19 11.80 -4.36 13.03
N LYS A 20 11.43 -5.60 13.35
CA LYS A 20 10.68 -6.46 12.40
C LYS A 20 9.20 -6.40 12.72
N ALA A 21 8.41 -5.97 11.78
CA ALA A 21 6.96 -5.95 11.96
C ALA A 21 6.44 -7.38 12.17
N LYS A 22 5.69 -7.59 13.25
CA LYS A 22 5.17 -8.93 13.60
C LYS A 22 4.04 -9.36 12.67
N LYS A 23 3.30 -8.42 12.10
CA LYS A 23 2.12 -8.69 11.26
C LYS A 23 2.11 -7.79 10.04
N VAL A 24 1.65 -8.37 8.96
CA VAL A 24 1.22 -7.65 7.76
C VAL A 24 -0.14 -7.02 8.05
N HIS A 25 -0.43 -5.89 7.44
CA HIS A 25 -1.71 -5.21 7.59
C HIS A 25 -2.12 -4.53 6.28
N SER A 26 -3.35 -4.13 6.22
CA SER A 26 -3.89 -3.18 5.25
C SER A 26 -4.78 -2.19 5.98
N HIS A 27 -4.98 -1.02 5.42
CA HIS A 27 -5.83 0.02 5.99
C HIS A 27 -6.62 0.74 4.90
N PRO A 28 -7.77 1.37 5.23
CA PRO A 28 -8.65 1.98 4.25
C PRO A 28 -8.22 3.40 3.83
N PHE A 29 -6.98 3.76 4.03
CA PHE A 29 -6.40 5.03 3.66
C PHE A 29 -5.12 4.82 2.86
N HIS A 30 -4.75 5.80 2.04
CA HIS A 30 -3.47 5.84 1.35
C HIS A 30 -2.36 6.20 2.34
N GLU A 31 -1.20 5.61 2.17
CA GLU A 31 0.00 5.94 2.94
C GLU A 31 1.15 6.26 1.97
N LEU A 32 1.79 7.40 2.20
CA LEU A 32 3.07 7.73 1.62
C LEU A 32 4.05 7.90 2.77
N PHE A 33 5.24 7.32 2.68
CA PHE A 33 6.27 7.65 3.65
C PHE A 33 7.62 7.87 3.01
N TYR A 34 8.31 8.90 3.48
CA TYR A 34 9.67 9.25 3.12
C TYR A 34 10.63 8.71 4.17
N LEU A 35 11.67 7.97 3.76
CA LEU A 35 12.69 7.48 4.67
C LEU A 35 13.80 8.53 4.81
N ALA A 36 13.73 9.30 5.89
CA ALA A 36 14.69 10.35 6.20
C ALA A 36 16.02 9.82 6.79
N ARG A 37 16.02 8.56 7.31
CA ARG A 37 17.23 7.92 7.84
C ARG A 37 17.06 6.42 7.96
N GLY A 38 18.13 5.67 7.62
CA GLY A 38 18.21 4.23 7.83
C GLY A 38 17.93 3.41 6.57
N GLU A 39 17.65 2.13 6.77
CA GLU A 39 17.34 1.16 5.73
C GLU A 39 16.11 0.36 6.11
N CYS A 40 15.27 0.06 5.14
CA CYS A 40 14.07 -0.74 5.33
C CYS A 40 13.92 -1.78 4.21
N THR A 41 13.19 -2.84 4.52
CA THR A 41 12.66 -3.76 3.53
C THR A 41 11.15 -3.76 3.67
N ALA A 42 10.43 -3.61 2.58
CA ALA A 42 8.97 -3.70 2.59
C ALA A 42 8.47 -4.76 1.62
N PHE A 43 7.44 -5.47 2.07
CA PHE A 43 6.55 -6.24 1.22
C PHE A 43 5.31 -5.40 0.97
N ILE A 44 5.01 -5.08 -0.29
CA ILE A 44 3.88 -4.24 -0.70
C ILE A 44 3.15 -4.95 -1.83
N SER A 45 1.89 -5.30 -1.64
CA SER A 45 1.07 -6.09 -2.56
C SER A 45 1.69 -7.47 -2.83
N HIS A 46 2.50 -7.60 -3.86
CA HIS A 46 3.23 -8.81 -4.24
C HIS A 46 4.73 -8.55 -4.49
N ASN A 47 5.20 -7.34 -4.23
CA ASN A 47 6.58 -6.92 -4.45
C ASN A 47 7.36 -6.76 -3.14
N ILE A 48 8.66 -7.07 -3.21
CA ILE A 48 9.60 -6.93 -2.10
C ILE A 48 10.63 -5.87 -2.48
N TYR A 49 10.66 -4.78 -1.74
CA TYR A 49 11.55 -3.66 -1.97
C TYR A 49 12.56 -3.52 -0.84
N LYS A 50 13.79 -3.16 -1.20
CA LYS A 50 14.77 -2.62 -0.26
C LYS A 50 14.92 -1.12 -0.56
N PHE A 51 14.82 -0.27 0.47
CA PHE A 51 14.87 1.17 0.31
C PHE A 51 15.69 1.83 1.42
N HIS A 52 16.17 3.05 1.13
CA HIS A 52 17.15 3.76 1.92
C HIS A 52 16.73 5.22 2.10
N HIS A 53 17.56 6.00 2.79
CA HIS A 53 17.38 7.45 2.87
C HIS A 53 17.15 8.09 1.48
N GLY A 54 16.14 8.92 1.39
CA GLY A 54 15.74 9.60 0.15
C GLY A 54 14.71 8.84 -0.69
N ASP A 55 14.24 7.67 -0.24
CA ASP A 55 13.19 6.93 -0.94
C ASP A 55 11.81 7.29 -0.39
N ILE A 56 10.83 7.42 -1.29
CA ILE A 56 9.39 7.49 -0.97
C ILE A 56 8.77 6.14 -1.26
N VAL A 57 7.97 5.67 -0.33
CA VAL A 57 7.15 4.47 -0.47
C VAL A 57 5.68 4.87 -0.56
N ILE A 58 4.98 4.29 -1.52
CA ILE A 58 3.57 4.56 -1.80
C ILE A 58 2.77 3.29 -1.57
N VAL A 59 1.80 3.37 -0.69
CA VAL A 59 0.90 2.27 -0.32
C VAL A 59 -0.54 2.73 -0.54
N PRO A 60 -1.18 2.36 -1.64
CA PRO A 60 -2.59 2.66 -1.87
C PRO A 60 -3.50 2.06 -0.80
N ALA A 61 -4.66 2.68 -0.58
CA ALA A 61 -5.68 2.18 0.33
C ALA A 61 -6.04 0.71 0.03
N GLY A 62 -6.15 -0.09 1.08
CA GLY A 62 -6.47 -1.52 0.96
C GLY A 62 -5.30 -2.42 0.57
N THR A 63 -4.15 -1.86 0.18
CA THR A 63 -2.97 -2.65 -0.19
C THR A 63 -2.35 -3.32 1.03
N ILE A 64 -2.15 -4.63 0.92
CA ILE A 64 -1.43 -5.40 1.95
C ILE A 64 0.05 -5.04 1.93
N HIS A 65 0.57 -4.70 3.10
CA HIS A 65 1.98 -4.34 3.22
C HIS A 65 2.56 -4.65 4.58
N LYS A 66 3.89 -4.71 4.62
CA LYS A 66 4.70 -4.88 5.83
C LYS A 66 6.01 -4.17 5.63
N THR A 67 6.45 -3.42 6.64
CA THR A 67 7.77 -2.77 6.62
C THR A 67 8.62 -3.26 7.77
N ASP A 68 9.79 -3.80 7.46
CA ASP A 68 10.82 -4.19 8.42
C ASP A 68 11.95 -3.15 8.38
N TYR A 69 12.32 -2.62 9.53
CA TYR A 69 13.45 -1.73 9.68
C TYR A 69 14.71 -2.57 9.85
N THR A 70 15.57 -2.53 8.85
CA THR A 70 16.81 -3.32 8.77
C THR A 70 18.02 -2.44 9.05
N GLY A 71 19.18 -3.05 9.24
CA GLY A 71 20.39 -2.30 9.56
C GLY A 71 20.51 -1.93 11.05
N LYS A 72 21.62 -1.27 11.38
CA LYS A 72 21.95 -0.82 12.74
C LYS A 72 21.59 0.67 12.91
N GLY A 73 21.16 1.04 14.12
CA GLY A 73 20.92 2.43 14.49
C GLY A 73 19.46 2.86 14.45
N MET A 74 19.25 4.17 14.46
CA MET A 74 17.93 4.79 14.42
C MET A 74 17.46 4.96 12.99
N HIS A 75 16.20 4.63 12.77
CA HIS A 75 15.49 4.87 11.53
C HIS A 75 14.50 6.02 11.75
N GLU A 76 14.41 6.91 10.80
CA GLU A 76 13.50 8.04 10.82
C GLU A 76 12.71 8.10 9.52
N ARG A 77 11.38 8.17 9.64
CA ARG A 77 10.49 8.33 8.49
C ARG A 77 9.42 9.38 8.76
N ILE A 78 8.99 10.05 7.72
CA ILE A 78 7.81 10.92 7.73
C ILE A 78 6.71 10.16 7.01
N VAL A 79 5.58 9.96 7.68
CA VAL A 79 4.44 9.20 7.18
C VAL A 79 3.28 10.15 6.95
N ILE A 80 2.74 10.13 5.76
CA ILE A 80 1.52 10.83 5.35
C ILE A 80 0.44 9.78 5.14
N SER A 81 -0.70 9.95 5.79
CA SER A 81 -1.87 9.10 5.65
C SER A 81 -3.08 9.94 5.29
N PHE A 82 -3.84 9.54 4.28
CA PHE A 82 -5.06 10.26 3.87
C PHE A 82 -6.11 9.32 3.29
N LYS A 83 -7.37 9.67 3.49
CA LYS A 83 -8.51 8.88 2.99
C LYS A 83 -8.72 9.10 1.48
N PRO A 84 -9.41 8.16 0.80
CA PRO A 84 -9.75 8.30 -0.63
C PRO A 84 -10.49 9.60 -0.98
N THR A 85 -11.26 10.18 -0.05
CA THR A 85 -11.92 11.49 -0.25
C THR A 85 -10.94 12.64 -0.50
N VAL A 86 -9.72 12.56 0.05
CA VAL A 86 -8.65 13.53 -0.24
C VAL A 86 -8.13 13.33 -1.67
N THR A 87 -8.12 12.09 -2.16
CA THR A 87 -7.74 11.77 -3.53
C THR A 87 -8.69 12.41 -4.54
N GLU A 88 -10.00 12.41 -4.27
CA GLU A 88 -11.00 13.09 -5.11
C GLU A 88 -10.74 14.60 -5.20
N TRP A 89 -10.40 15.23 -4.08
CA TRP A 89 -10.00 16.63 -4.08
C TRP A 89 -8.71 16.87 -4.90
N LEU A 90 -7.69 16.04 -4.70
CA LEU A 90 -6.42 16.10 -5.46
C LEU A 90 -6.66 15.95 -6.96
N ASN A 91 -7.54 15.04 -7.39
CA ASN A 91 -7.91 14.86 -8.79
C ASN A 91 -8.42 16.16 -9.43
N ASN A 92 -9.19 16.95 -8.68
CA ASN A 92 -9.71 18.23 -9.15
C ASN A 92 -8.66 19.34 -9.21
N VAL A 93 -7.59 19.24 -8.41
CA VAL A 93 -6.56 20.29 -8.30
C VAL A 93 -5.38 20.03 -9.23
N VAL A 94 -4.87 18.80 -9.28
CA VAL A 94 -3.66 18.45 -10.04
C VAL A 94 -3.93 17.55 -11.25
N GLY A 95 -5.15 17.03 -11.38
CA GLY A 95 -5.56 16.12 -12.45
C GLY A 95 -5.56 14.64 -12.03
N THR A 96 -6.53 13.91 -12.55
CA THR A 96 -6.75 12.48 -12.23
C THR A 96 -5.57 11.61 -12.64
N ASP A 97 -4.97 11.88 -13.77
CA ASP A 97 -3.84 11.07 -14.28
C ASP A 97 -2.62 11.17 -13.36
N ILE A 98 -2.35 12.38 -12.83
CA ILE A 98 -1.25 12.62 -11.90
C ILE A 98 -1.46 11.84 -10.60
N VAL A 99 -2.64 11.95 -10.02
CA VAL A 99 -2.95 11.25 -8.75
C VAL A 99 -2.94 9.74 -8.93
N SER A 100 -3.55 9.24 -10.02
CA SER A 100 -3.57 7.82 -10.35
C SER A 100 -2.15 7.25 -10.53
N ASP A 101 -1.29 7.99 -11.22
CA ASP A 101 0.10 7.59 -11.44
C ASP A 101 0.91 7.53 -10.13
N VAL A 102 0.76 8.53 -9.25
CA VAL A 102 1.42 8.54 -7.93
C VAL A 102 0.88 7.45 -7.02
N MET A 103 -0.43 7.19 -7.05
CA MET A 103 -1.07 6.21 -6.16
C MET A 103 -0.80 4.74 -6.53
N GLN A 104 0.07 4.45 -7.46
CA GLN A 104 0.53 3.09 -7.72
C GLN A 104 1.43 2.62 -6.56
N ALA A 105 1.25 1.35 -6.14
CA ALA A 105 2.10 0.76 -5.12
C ALA A 105 3.56 0.67 -5.60
N GLY A 106 4.49 1.10 -4.76
CA GLY A 106 5.90 1.01 -5.11
C GLY A 106 6.83 1.89 -4.29
N VAL A 107 8.05 1.99 -4.77
CA VAL A 107 9.11 2.80 -4.16
C VAL A 107 9.75 3.67 -5.23
N ILE A 108 9.89 4.94 -4.93
CA ILE A 108 10.51 5.95 -5.79
C ILE A 108 11.71 6.55 -5.05
N SER A 109 12.89 6.50 -5.65
CA SER A 109 14.10 7.14 -5.12
C SER A 109 14.12 8.60 -5.51
N ILE A 110 14.17 9.51 -4.54
CA ILE A 110 14.29 10.93 -4.81
C ILE A 110 15.76 11.25 -5.13
N PRO A 111 16.04 11.85 -6.29
CA PRO A 111 17.38 12.26 -6.67
C PRO A 111 18.03 13.15 -5.60
N GLU A 112 19.31 12.93 -5.33
CA GLU A 112 20.03 13.65 -4.25
C GLU A 112 19.88 15.17 -4.34
N LYS A 113 20.00 15.72 -5.56
CA LYS A 113 19.81 17.15 -5.84
C LYS A 113 18.41 17.70 -5.52
N ARG A 114 17.43 16.83 -5.24
CA ARG A 114 16.05 17.17 -4.95
C ARG A 114 15.63 16.89 -3.50
N ARG A 115 16.52 16.28 -2.69
CA ARG A 115 16.19 15.86 -1.32
C ARG A 115 15.89 17.03 -0.40
N ASP A 116 16.69 18.09 -0.45
CA ASP A 116 16.47 19.29 0.36
C ASP A 116 15.07 19.89 0.10
N TYR A 117 14.64 19.88 -1.15
CA TYR A 117 13.33 20.40 -1.52
C TYR A 117 12.19 19.57 -0.90
N ILE A 118 12.23 18.24 -1.05
CA ILE A 118 11.16 17.40 -0.49
C ILE A 118 11.19 17.42 1.05
N GLU A 119 12.35 17.40 1.66
CA GLU A 119 12.48 17.47 3.12
C GLU A 119 11.90 18.77 3.66
N SER A 120 12.19 19.91 3.02
CA SER A 120 11.57 21.19 3.36
C SER A 120 10.05 21.18 3.20
N LEU A 121 9.54 20.57 2.14
CA LEU A 121 8.09 20.43 1.91
C LEU A 121 7.41 19.54 2.95
N LEU A 122 8.06 18.45 3.35
CA LEU A 122 7.55 17.55 4.39
C LEU A 122 7.58 18.20 5.79
N GLU A 123 8.62 18.97 6.12
CA GLU A 123 8.68 19.73 7.37
C GLU A 123 7.61 20.85 7.40
N LYS A 124 7.34 21.51 6.25
CA LYS A 124 6.23 22.44 6.11
C LYS A 124 4.89 21.75 6.39
N LEU A 125 4.66 20.56 5.79
CA LEU A 125 3.45 19.79 6.04
C LEU A 125 3.29 19.40 7.52
N LEU A 126 4.37 18.99 8.19
CA LEU A 126 4.39 18.69 9.62
C LEU A 126 4.00 19.91 10.44
N PHE A 127 4.64 21.06 10.17
CA PHE A 127 4.37 22.31 10.87
C PHE A 127 2.91 22.76 10.72
N GLU A 128 2.39 22.77 9.50
CA GLU A 128 1.00 23.20 9.23
C GLU A 128 -0.04 22.20 9.77
N ASN A 129 0.29 20.90 9.81
CA ASN A 129 -0.64 19.90 10.39
C ASN A 129 -0.77 20.04 11.91
N GLU A 130 0.25 20.55 12.59
CA GLU A 130 0.21 20.89 14.03
C GLU A 130 -0.38 22.29 14.29
N GLY A 131 -0.48 23.11 13.25
CA GLY A 131 -0.97 24.48 13.32
C GLY A 131 -2.43 24.54 13.75
N GLN A 132 -2.75 25.56 14.59
CA GLN A 132 -4.11 25.81 15.10
C GLN A 132 -4.78 27.01 14.46
N ASP A 133 -4.11 27.70 13.54
CA ASP A 133 -4.73 28.84 12.86
C ASP A 133 -5.68 28.40 11.73
N PRO A 134 -6.69 29.22 11.40
CA PRO A 134 -7.71 28.85 10.40
C PRO A 134 -7.18 28.63 8.99
N LEU A 135 -5.96 29.07 8.66
CA LEU A 135 -5.36 28.96 7.33
C LEU A 135 -4.52 27.67 7.16
N SER A 136 -4.07 27.05 8.25
CA SER A 136 -3.24 25.84 8.22
C SER A 136 -3.84 24.71 7.36
N PRO A 137 -5.17 24.42 7.36
CA PRO A 137 -5.72 23.41 6.45
C PRO A 137 -5.55 23.77 4.97
N GLY A 138 -5.56 25.04 4.63
CA GLY A 138 -5.28 25.52 3.26
C GLY A 138 -3.83 25.27 2.87
N PHE A 139 -2.88 25.60 3.75
CA PHE A 139 -1.46 25.33 3.52
C PHE A 139 -1.14 23.83 3.41
N VAL A 140 -1.75 22.98 4.23
CA VAL A 140 -1.64 21.51 4.12
C VAL A 140 -2.14 21.06 2.74
N SER A 141 -3.28 21.57 2.29
CA SER A 141 -3.87 21.21 0.99
C SER A 141 -2.94 21.56 -0.16
N VAL A 142 -2.43 22.80 -0.20
CA VAL A 142 -1.50 23.27 -1.24
C VAL A 142 -0.19 22.46 -1.22
N ALA A 143 0.39 22.24 -0.05
CA ALA A 143 1.64 21.49 0.08
C ALA A 143 1.49 20.01 -0.30
N LEU A 144 0.31 19.40 -0.03
CA LEU A 144 0.01 18.04 -0.48
C LEU A 144 -0.11 17.97 -2.01
N ALA A 145 -0.79 18.94 -2.63
CA ALA A 145 -0.88 19.02 -4.09
C ALA A 145 0.51 19.22 -4.73
N GLU A 146 1.35 20.07 -4.14
CA GLU A 146 2.74 20.29 -4.53
C GLU A 146 3.56 19.00 -4.43
N LEU A 147 3.37 18.21 -3.36
CA LEU A 147 4.02 16.91 -3.19
C LEU A 147 3.64 15.93 -4.31
N MET A 148 2.37 15.86 -4.72
CA MET A 148 1.94 15.00 -5.83
C MET A 148 2.65 15.39 -7.13
N LEU A 149 2.65 16.67 -7.47
CA LEU A 149 3.35 17.19 -8.65
C LEU A 149 4.85 16.93 -8.59
N PHE A 150 5.46 17.08 -7.42
CA PHE A 150 6.87 16.82 -7.21
C PHE A 150 7.22 15.35 -7.44
N ILE A 151 6.45 14.41 -6.87
CA ILE A 151 6.66 12.97 -7.04
C ILE A 151 6.52 12.60 -8.52
N THR A 152 5.46 13.07 -9.19
CA THR A 152 5.25 12.84 -10.63
C THR A 152 6.42 13.38 -11.45
N ARG A 153 6.91 14.57 -11.12
CA ARG A 153 8.08 15.14 -11.80
C ARG A 153 9.32 14.26 -11.64
N CYS A 154 9.60 13.80 -10.42
CA CYS A 154 10.72 12.88 -10.20
C CYS A 154 10.55 11.60 -11.00
N LYS A 155 9.35 10.99 -10.97
CA LYS A 155 9.05 9.73 -11.64
C LYS A 155 9.20 9.81 -13.17
N ASN A 156 8.74 10.90 -13.79
CA ASN A 156 8.62 11.00 -15.24
C ASN A 156 9.80 11.69 -15.93
N TYR A 157 10.57 12.49 -15.20
CA TYR A 157 11.62 13.34 -15.80
C TYR A 157 13.02 13.14 -15.22
N GLU A 158 13.19 12.22 -14.28
CA GLU A 158 14.49 11.89 -13.70
C GLU A 158 14.82 10.41 -14.00
N GLU A 159 16.07 10.13 -14.35
CA GLU A 159 16.52 8.77 -14.62
C GLU A 159 16.63 7.93 -13.33
N ASN A 160 16.33 6.63 -13.42
CA ASN A 160 16.53 5.63 -12.36
C ASN A 160 15.83 5.92 -11.03
N VAL A 161 14.66 6.56 -11.08
CA VAL A 161 13.90 6.93 -9.88
C VAL A 161 13.05 5.78 -9.34
N ILE A 162 12.60 4.86 -10.19
CA ILE A 162 11.82 3.69 -9.76
C ILE A 162 12.77 2.65 -9.16
N LYS A 163 12.50 2.29 -7.92
CA LYS A 163 13.34 1.34 -7.18
C LYS A 163 13.20 -0.07 -7.71
N GLU A 164 14.33 -0.74 -7.89
CA GLU A 164 14.34 -2.16 -8.23
C GLU A 164 13.86 -3.04 -7.07
N ILE A 165 13.32 -4.20 -7.44
CA ILE A 165 12.91 -5.25 -6.51
C ILE A 165 14.16 -5.80 -5.77
N ASP A 166 14.00 -6.17 -4.50
CA ASP A 166 15.09 -6.73 -3.70
C ASP A 166 15.62 -8.05 -4.28
N VAL A 167 16.80 -8.00 -4.87
CA VAL A 167 17.47 -9.13 -5.52
C VAL A 167 17.70 -10.32 -4.57
N ASN A 168 17.93 -10.05 -3.27
CA ASN A 168 18.17 -11.10 -2.27
C ASN A 168 16.93 -11.95 -1.96
N ASN A 169 15.75 -11.44 -2.30
CA ASN A 169 14.48 -12.14 -2.12
C ASN A 169 13.79 -12.48 -3.43
N ARG A 170 14.52 -12.46 -4.54
CA ARG A 170 13.99 -12.64 -5.91
C ARG A 170 13.09 -13.87 -6.05
N ILE A 171 13.49 -15.04 -5.54
CA ILE A 171 12.65 -16.25 -5.63
C ILE A 171 11.34 -16.07 -4.86
N MET A 172 11.36 -15.44 -3.68
CA MET A 172 10.15 -15.19 -2.92
C MET A 172 9.26 -14.14 -3.62
N GLN A 173 9.87 -13.19 -4.30
CA GLN A 173 9.20 -12.26 -5.18
C GLN A 173 8.47 -12.97 -6.33
N GLU A 174 9.17 -13.87 -7.02
CA GLU A 174 8.61 -14.65 -8.14
C GLU A 174 7.45 -15.54 -7.65
N VAL A 175 7.58 -16.17 -6.47
CA VAL A 175 6.49 -16.92 -5.85
C VAL A 175 5.28 -16.04 -5.51
N ALA A 176 5.49 -14.85 -4.94
CA ALA A 176 4.41 -13.93 -4.60
C ALA A 176 3.68 -13.44 -5.86
N THR A 177 4.44 -13.07 -6.89
CA THR A 177 3.90 -12.67 -8.20
C THR A 177 3.13 -13.83 -8.87
N TYR A 178 3.67 -15.05 -8.81
CA TYR A 178 2.96 -16.23 -9.32
C TYR A 178 1.61 -16.42 -8.62
N ILE A 179 1.57 -16.37 -7.30
CA ILE A 179 0.31 -16.48 -6.53
C ILE A 179 -0.65 -15.35 -6.91
N TYR A 180 -0.14 -14.14 -7.05
CA TYR A 180 -0.94 -12.97 -7.42
C TYR A 180 -1.58 -13.11 -8.79
N ASN A 181 -0.87 -13.67 -9.78
CA ASN A 181 -1.38 -13.87 -11.13
C ASN A 181 -2.29 -15.11 -11.28
N HIS A 182 -2.20 -16.09 -10.35
CA HIS A 182 -2.95 -17.35 -10.40
C HIS A 182 -3.90 -17.51 -9.20
N TYR A 183 -4.30 -16.41 -8.55
CA TYR A 183 -5.06 -16.42 -7.30
C TYR A 183 -6.38 -17.18 -7.38
N SER A 184 -7.06 -17.17 -8.53
CA SER A 184 -8.33 -17.85 -8.74
C SER A 184 -8.20 -19.37 -8.85
N GLU A 185 -7.00 -19.86 -9.11
CA GLU A 185 -6.71 -21.29 -9.30
C GLU A 185 -6.55 -22.02 -7.94
N ARG A 186 -6.54 -23.36 -7.99
CA ARG A 186 -6.21 -24.19 -6.84
C ARG A 186 -4.71 -24.21 -6.59
N LEU A 187 -4.22 -23.34 -5.71
CA LEU A 187 -2.83 -23.26 -5.34
C LEU A 187 -2.49 -24.12 -4.12
N ILE A 188 -1.61 -25.10 -4.30
CA ILE A 188 -1.11 -26.00 -3.26
C ILE A 188 0.35 -25.71 -2.99
N LEU A 189 0.75 -25.60 -1.71
CA LEU A 189 2.12 -25.27 -1.32
C LEU A 189 3.16 -26.20 -1.92
N GLU A 190 2.86 -27.50 -2.02
CA GLU A 190 3.72 -28.52 -2.58
C GLU A 190 3.98 -28.30 -4.08
N ASP A 191 2.94 -28.00 -4.84
CA ASP A 191 3.03 -27.83 -6.27
C ASP A 191 3.80 -26.54 -6.61
N VAL A 192 3.52 -25.47 -5.87
CA VAL A 192 4.26 -24.20 -6.01
C VAL A 192 5.72 -24.38 -5.59
N ALA A 193 6.02 -25.12 -4.52
CA ALA A 193 7.39 -25.40 -4.14
C ALA A 193 8.15 -26.17 -5.23
N LYS A 194 7.53 -27.20 -5.82
CA LYS A 194 8.10 -27.96 -6.94
C LYS A 194 8.36 -27.06 -8.16
N LYS A 195 7.39 -26.19 -8.51
CA LYS A 195 7.53 -25.25 -9.65
C LYS A 195 8.76 -24.37 -9.53
N PHE A 196 9.09 -23.92 -8.33
CA PHE A 196 10.25 -23.05 -8.06
C PHE A 196 11.50 -23.81 -7.58
N ASN A 197 11.53 -25.15 -7.71
CA ASN A 197 12.63 -26.01 -7.27
C ASN A 197 12.98 -25.83 -5.78
N LEU A 198 11.98 -25.65 -4.93
CA LEU A 198 12.13 -25.47 -3.49
C LEU A 198 11.53 -26.64 -2.71
N SER A 199 12.07 -26.91 -1.51
CA SER A 199 11.36 -27.80 -0.59
C SER A 199 10.15 -27.07 0.01
N ARG A 200 9.06 -27.84 0.28
CA ARG A 200 7.85 -27.33 0.96
C ARG A 200 8.18 -26.58 2.26
N SER A 201 9.09 -27.15 3.07
CA SER A 201 9.48 -26.56 4.36
C SER A 201 10.22 -25.23 4.17
N TYR A 202 11.14 -25.16 3.23
CA TYR A 202 11.87 -23.94 2.92
C TYR A 202 10.92 -22.85 2.42
N LEU A 203 10.09 -23.16 1.41
CA LEU A 203 9.13 -22.20 0.88
C LEU A 203 8.23 -21.65 2.00
N SER A 204 7.62 -22.53 2.81
CA SER A 204 6.73 -22.10 3.89
C SER A 204 7.39 -21.14 4.88
N LYS A 205 8.60 -21.48 5.35
CA LYS A 205 9.34 -20.68 6.34
C LYS A 205 9.86 -19.37 5.73
N LYS A 206 10.49 -19.44 4.56
CA LYS A 206 11.09 -18.27 3.91
C LYS A 206 10.03 -17.30 3.43
N PHE A 207 8.94 -17.79 2.80
CA PHE A 207 7.82 -16.97 2.36
C PHE A 207 7.20 -16.20 3.53
N LYS A 208 6.90 -16.88 4.65
CA LYS A 208 6.38 -16.21 5.84
C LYS A 208 7.37 -15.20 6.44
N SER A 209 8.66 -15.50 6.44
CA SER A 209 9.69 -14.59 6.93
C SER A 209 9.74 -13.29 6.11
N VAL A 210 9.62 -13.40 4.79
CA VAL A 210 9.78 -12.29 3.85
C VAL A 210 8.49 -11.49 3.71
N THR A 211 7.38 -12.18 3.43
CA THR A 211 6.08 -11.52 3.21
C THR A 211 5.34 -11.19 4.50
N GLY A 212 5.61 -11.93 5.57
CA GLY A 212 4.88 -11.86 6.84
C GLY A 212 3.63 -12.74 6.88
N PHE A 213 3.21 -13.30 5.74
CA PHE A 213 2.04 -14.19 5.63
C PHE A 213 2.42 -15.67 5.57
N GLY A 214 1.59 -16.52 6.14
CA GLY A 214 1.55 -17.92 5.75
C GLY A 214 1.06 -18.05 4.30
N PHE A 215 1.49 -19.10 3.60
CA PHE A 215 1.17 -19.31 2.18
C PHE A 215 -0.35 -19.26 1.88
N LYS A 216 -1.16 -19.99 2.66
CA LYS A 216 -2.64 -19.99 2.50
C LYS A 216 -3.25 -18.62 2.87
N GLU A 217 -2.72 -17.98 3.89
CA GLU A 217 -3.18 -16.67 4.34
C GLU A 217 -2.94 -15.61 3.25
N TYR A 218 -1.79 -15.66 2.59
CA TYR A 218 -1.48 -14.76 1.49
C TYR A 218 -2.45 -14.95 0.30
N ILE A 219 -2.73 -16.19 -0.12
CA ILE A 219 -3.70 -16.47 -1.18
C ILE A 219 -5.08 -15.89 -0.84
N ILE A 220 -5.55 -16.09 0.39
CA ILE A 220 -6.83 -15.54 0.83
C ILE A 220 -6.85 -14.02 0.74
N ASN A 221 -5.78 -13.34 1.19
CA ASN A 221 -5.70 -11.89 1.14
C ASN A 221 -5.70 -11.37 -0.30
N VAL A 222 -4.96 -12.00 -1.21
CA VAL A 222 -4.97 -11.65 -2.65
C VAL A 222 -6.38 -11.81 -3.24
N ARG A 223 -7.06 -12.92 -2.96
CA ARG A 223 -8.44 -13.15 -3.40
C ARG A 223 -9.42 -12.09 -2.88
N ILE A 224 -9.30 -11.72 -1.61
CA ILE A 224 -10.14 -10.66 -1.01
C ILE A 224 -9.85 -9.30 -1.64
N GLN A 225 -8.60 -9.00 -1.97
CA GLN A 225 -8.25 -7.76 -2.66
C GLN A 225 -8.93 -7.67 -4.02
N HIS A 226 -8.82 -8.71 -4.86
CA HIS A 226 -9.51 -8.76 -6.15
C HIS A 226 -11.03 -8.75 -6.01
N ALA A 227 -11.58 -9.42 -4.98
CA ALA A 227 -13.00 -9.36 -4.71
C ALA A 227 -13.47 -7.93 -4.39
N CYS A 228 -12.70 -7.15 -3.65
CA CYS A 228 -13.02 -5.73 -3.41
C CYS A 228 -13.05 -4.92 -4.73
N GLU A 229 -12.11 -5.17 -5.65
CA GLU A 229 -12.10 -4.52 -6.96
C GLU A 229 -13.35 -4.87 -7.78
N LEU A 230 -13.74 -6.15 -7.79
CA LEU A 230 -14.94 -6.61 -8.49
C LEU A 230 -16.23 -6.07 -7.84
N LEU A 231 -16.30 -5.97 -6.53
CA LEU A 231 -17.44 -5.41 -5.79
C LEU A 231 -17.66 -3.93 -6.12
N LEU A 232 -16.56 -3.18 -6.31
CA LEU A 232 -16.63 -1.74 -6.62
C LEU A 232 -16.92 -1.47 -8.09
N ASN A 233 -16.42 -2.31 -9.01
CA ASN A 233 -16.38 -2.03 -10.43
C ASN A 233 -17.36 -2.86 -11.26
N THR A 234 -18.14 -3.78 -10.63
CA THR A 234 -19.07 -4.66 -11.35
C THR A 234 -20.40 -4.79 -10.63
N ASN A 235 -21.41 -5.26 -11.37
CA ASN A 235 -22.73 -5.58 -10.84
C ASN A 235 -22.91 -7.09 -10.55
N LYS A 236 -21.81 -7.86 -10.44
CA LYS A 236 -21.87 -9.30 -10.18
C LYS A 236 -22.43 -9.59 -8.78
N SER A 237 -23.07 -10.74 -8.61
CA SER A 237 -23.51 -11.19 -7.30
C SER A 237 -22.30 -11.49 -6.39
N ILE A 238 -22.48 -11.38 -5.07
CA ILE A 238 -21.46 -11.74 -4.07
C ILE A 238 -20.98 -13.18 -4.27
N THR A 239 -21.90 -14.07 -4.63
CA THR A 239 -21.61 -15.49 -4.87
C THR A 239 -20.74 -15.66 -6.13
N ASP A 240 -21.06 -14.97 -7.23
CA ASP A 240 -20.26 -15.03 -8.46
C ASP A 240 -18.86 -14.49 -8.24
N ILE A 241 -18.74 -13.35 -7.53
CA ILE A 241 -17.45 -12.77 -7.17
C ILE A 241 -16.62 -13.75 -6.32
N ALA A 242 -17.24 -14.43 -5.35
CA ALA A 242 -16.54 -15.41 -4.54
C ALA A 242 -15.94 -16.54 -5.40
N PHE A 243 -16.72 -17.13 -6.31
CA PHE A 243 -16.24 -18.19 -7.19
C PHE A 243 -15.19 -17.70 -8.20
N GLU A 244 -15.38 -16.52 -8.78
CA GLU A 244 -14.42 -15.90 -9.70
C GLU A 244 -13.06 -15.63 -9.03
N CYS A 245 -13.10 -15.25 -7.75
CA CYS A 245 -11.89 -15.09 -6.94
C CYS A 245 -11.30 -16.42 -6.42
N GLY A 246 -11.85 -17.57 -6.83
CA GLY A 246 -11.30 -18.89 -6.50
C GLY A 246 -11.71 -19.43 -5.14
N PHE A 247 -12.74 -18.87 -4.50
CA PHE A 247 -13.35 -19.50 -3.33
C PHE A 247 -14.30 -20.61 -3.78
N ASN A 248 -14.27 -21.75 -3.09
CA ASN A 248 -15.15 -22.87 -3.37
C ASN A 248 -16.49 -22.80 -2.62
N ASP A 249 -16.63 -21.84 -1.69
CA ASP A 249 -17.76 -21.69 -0.80
C ASP A 249 -17.97 -20.20 -0.48
N SER A 250 -19.19 -19.70 -0.71
CA SER A 250 -19.55 -18.29 -0.48
C SER A 250 -19.61 -17.92 1.01
N ASN A 251 -19.92 -18.88 1.90
CA ASN A 251 -19.92 -18.64 3.34
C ASN A 251 -18.49 -18.48 3.84
N TYR A 252 -17.58 -19.36 3.38
CA TYR A 252 -16.15 -19.22 3.68
C TYR A 252 -15.57 -17.92 3.15
N PHE A 253 -16.00 -17.48 1.95
CA PHE A 253 -15.67 -16.17 1.43
C PHE A 253 -16.13 -15.04 2.36
N GLY A 254 -17.39 -15.07 2.80
CA GLY A 254 -17.94 -14.07 3.73
C GLY A 254 -17.15 -13.99 5.03
N ASP A 255 -16.78 -15.14 5.61
CA ASP A 255 -15.94 -15.18 6.83
C ASP A 255 -14.52 -14.69 6.59
N ALA A 256 -13.91 -15.02 5.46
CA ALA A 256 -12.58 -14.54 5.08
C ALA A 256 -12.60 -13.02 4.86
N PHE A 257 -13.62 -12.50 4.18
CA PHE A 257 -13.82 -11.08 3.95
C PHE A 257 -13.93 -10.31 5.26
N ARG A 258 -14.80 -10.77 6.17
CA ARG A 258 -14.97 -10.18 7.51
C ARG A 258 -13.68 -10.14 8.31
N ARG A 259 -12.93 -11.25 8.32
CA ARG A 259 -11.63 -11.32 9.03
C ARG A 259 -10.58 -10.38 8.46
N THR A 260 -10.61 -10.15 7.14
CA THR A 260 -9.60 -9.36 6.45
C THR A 260 -9.93 -7.87 6.45
N LYS A 261 -11.20 -7.51 6.29
CA LYS A 261 -11.66 -6.11 6.15
C LYS A 261 -12.33 -5.56 7.41
N GLY A 262 -12.67 -6.41 8.39
CA GLY A 262 -13.31 -5.99 9.64
C GLY A 262 -14.78 -5.60 9.51
N CYS A 263 -15.39 -5.77 8.33
CA CYS A 263 -16.79 -5.45 8.06
C CYS A 263 -17.51 -6.61 7.38
N LEU A 264 -18.84 -6.61 7.48
CA LEU A 264 -19.70 -7.55 6.75
C LEU A 264 -19.83 -7.10 5.29
N LEU A 265 -19.88 -8.04 4.35
CA LEU A 265 -20.12 -7.78 2.93
C LEU A 265 -21.42 -7.02 2.64
N TYR A 266 -22.43 -7.19 3.52
CA TYR A 266 -23.74 -6.54 3.41
C TYR A 266 -23.78 -5.12 4.03
N THR A 267 -22.75 -4.72 4.79
CA THR A 267 -22.63 -3.38 5.39
C THR A 267 -21.69 -2.47 4.62
N SER A 268 -21.02 -2.99 3.62
CA SER A 268 -20.35 -2.15 2.62
C SER A 268 -21.44 -1.45 1.82
N PRO A 269 -21.51 -0.09 1.76
CA PRO A 269 -22.52 0.58 0.98
C PRO A 269 -22.38 0.15 -0.47
N SER A 270 -23.33 -0.68 -0.91
CA SER A 270 -23.46 -1.01 -2.32
C SER A 270 -23.93 0.28 -3.02
N PRO A 271 -23.40 0.62 -4.20
CA PRO A 271 -23.99 1.68 -5.01
C PRO A 271 -25.49 1.50 -5.28
N ARG A 272 -26.02 0.31 -5.00
CA ARG A 272 -27.45 -0.04 -5.17
C ARG A 272 -28.37 0.46 -4.06
N ASP A 273 -27.84 0.86 -2.90
CA ASP A 273 -28.68 1.32 -1.77
C ASP A 273 -29.00 2.81 -1.85
N THR A 274 -28.35 3.55 -2.74
CA THR A 274 -28.59 4.99 -2.97
C THR A 274 -29.64 5.30 -4.04
N GLU A 275 -30.10 4.30 -4.81
CA GLU A 275 -31.15 4.50 -5.85
C GLU A 275 -32.56 4.12 -5.41
N ARG A 276 -32.79 3.79 -4.14
CA ARG A 276 -34.11 3.40 -3.59
C ARG A 276 -34.57 4.27 -2.41
N SER A 277 -34.24 5.56 -2.42
CA SER A 277 -34.88 6.52 -1.50
C SER A 277 -35.29 7.78 -2.24
#